data_c61564dc6487724ee9a7a90c021e4ec7
#
_entry.id   c61564dc6487724ee9a7a90c021e4ec7
#
_cell.length_a   1.000
_cell.length_b   1.000
_cell.length_c   1.000
_cell.angle_alpha   90.00
_cell.angle_beta   90.00
_cell.angle_gamma   90.00
#
_symmetry.space_group_name_H-M   'P 1'
#
loop_
_entity.id
_entity.type
_entity.pdbx_description
1 polymer ?
#
loop_
_entity_poly.entity_id
_entity_poly.type
_entity_poly.pdbx_seq_one_letter_code
_entity_poly.pdbx_strand_id
1 'polypeptide(L)'
;VFISKETELVLHPPRVRGIYDHIRSLLKDQGIEILAVSPYSETQSQQLLLVVHEGERARAALLRAGIHCQSGDVLLIRAPWRMDLFPLIGERLRAAGIRIQYTYLSMDNNDQMAGVFKTSDEYRALETLTESFLPLTTMNPRRQES
;
A
#
# COMPACT_ATOMS: atom_id res chain seq x y z
N VAL A 1 -9.24 -12.54 3.98
CA VAL A 1 -9.12 -11.25 3.28
C VAL A 1 -9.12 -10.13 4.31
N PHE A 2 -8.12 -9.28 4.27
CA PHE A 2 -8.00 -8.13 5.16
C PHE A 2 -7.99 -6.87 4.30
N ILE A 3 -8.86 -5.92 4.65
CA ILE A 3 -8.99 -4.66 3.92
C ILE A 3 -8.77 -3.52 4.92
N SER A 4 -7.85 -2.61 4.61
CA SER A 4 -7.56 -1.47 5.49
C SER A 4 -7.23 -0.23 4.67
N LYS A 5 -7.43 0.93 5.30
CA LYS A 5 -6.98 2.20 4.76
C LYS A 5 -5.60 2.49 5.33
N GLU A 6 -4.62 2.68 4.46
CA GLU A 6 -3.24 2.90 4.85
C GLU A 6 -2.67 4.12 4.15
N THR A 7 -1.45 4.48 4.49
CA THR A 7 -0.77 5.63 3.88
C THR A 7 0.18 5.18 2.79
N GLU A 8 0.04 5.77 1.61
CA GLU A 8 1.00 5.60 0.54
C GLU A 8 1.95 6.78 0.51
N LEU A 9 3.24 6.49 0.44
CA LEU A 9 4.28 7.49 0.26
C LEU A 9 4.75 7.44 -1.19
N VAL A 10 4.77 8.61 -1.82
CA VAL A 10 5.21 8.76 -3.21
C VAL A 10 6.58 9.42 -3.17
N LEU A 11 7.61 8.66 -3.55
CA LEU A 11 9.00 9.12 -3.54
C LEU A 11 9.52 9.25 -4.97
N HIS A 12 10.39 10.24 -5.15
CA HIS A 12 11.19 10.40 -6.38
C HIS A 12 12.65 10.27 -5.97
N PRO A 13 13.13 9.03 -5.72
CA PRO A 13 14.46 8.86 -5.16
C PRO A 13 15.54 9.23 -6.17
N PRO A 14 16.72 9.70 -5.69
CA PRO A 14 17.83 9.94 -6.59
C PRO A 14 18.27 8.64 -7.25
N ARG A 15 18.81 8.72 -8.44
CA ARG A 15 19.30 7.55 -9.18
C ARG A 15 20.66 7.13 -8.65
N VAL A 16 20.63 6.55 -7.46
CA VAL A 16 21.82 6.06 -6.77
C VAL A 16 21.64 4.57 -6.54
N ARG A 17 22.69 3.79 -6.87
CA ARG A 17 22.66 2.35 -6.67
C ARG A 17 22.41 2.02 -5.20
N GLY A 18 21.50 1.09 -4.94
CA GLY A 18 21.16 0.68 -3.58
C GLY A 18 20.22 1.63 -2.85
N ILE A 19 19.62 2.59 -3.55
CA ILE A 19 18.73 3.56 -2.91
C ILE A 19 17.52 2.89 -2.26
N TYR A 20 16.95 1.88 -2.90
CA TYR A 20 15.80 1.16 -2.34
C TYR A 20 16.16 0.47 -1.03
N ASP A 21 17.29 -0.23 -0.98
CA ASP A 21 17.75 -0.89 0.23
C ASP A 21 18.05 0.11 1.34
N HIS A 22 18.56 1.26 0.97
CA HIS A 22 18.82 2.35 1.93
C HIS A 22 17.50 2.85 2.54
N ILE A 23 16.49 3.09 1.73
CA ILE A 23 15.18 3.53 2.18
C ILE A 23 14.55 2.48 3.11
N ARG A 24 14.60 1.21 2.72
CA ARG A 24 14.10 0.12 3.56
C ARG A 24 14.77 0.09 4.92
N SER A 25 16.10 0.24 4.96
CA SER A 25 16.86 0.24 6.19
C SER A 25 16.48 1.42 7.10
N LEU A 26 16.31 2.60 6.51
CA LEU A 26 15.89 3.79 7.26
C LEU A 26 14.57 3.54 7.98
N LEU A 27 13.60 2.99 7.28
CA LEU A 27 12.27 2.73 7.85
C LEU A 27 12.32 1.60 8.87
N LYS A 28 13.05 0.54 8.57
CA LYS A 28 13.22 -0.59 9.49
C LYS A 28 13.86 -0.15 10.81
N ASP A 29 14.86 0.70 10.75
CA ASP A 29 15.55 1.21 11.94
C ASP A 29 14.62 2.03 12.84
N GLN A 30 13.56 2.59 12.26
CA GLN A 30 12.54 3.31 13.01
C GLN A 30 11.38 2.40 13.43
N GLY A 31 11.47 1.10 13.18
CA GLY A 31 10.40 0.17 13.49
C GLY A 31 9.20 0.29 12.57
N ILE A 32 9.37 0.87 11.40
CA ILE A 32 8.28 1.08 10.44
C ILE A 32 8.31 -0.05 9.41
N GLU A 33 7.18 -0.76 9.29
CA GLU A 33 7.04 -1.84 8.34
C GLU A 33 6.50 -1.33 7.02
N ILE A 34 7.10 -1.79 5.92
CA ILE A 34 6.58 -1.54 4.57
C ILE A 34 5.57 -2.63 4.26
N LEU A 35 4.32 -2.23 4.04
CA LEU A 35 3.22 -3.15 3.79
C LEU A 35 3.10 -3.56 2.33
N ALA A 36 3.50 -2.69 1.42
CA ALA A 36 3.49 -2.94 -0.01
C ALA A 36 4.45 -1.99 -0.70
N VAL A 37 4.90 -2.38 -1.87
CA VAL A 37 5.81 -1.57 -2.67
C VAL A 37 5.45 -1.74 -4.14
N SER A 38 5.45 -0.65 -4.91
CA SER A 38 5.23 -0.72 -6.34
C SER A 38 6.44 -1.35 -7.04
N PRO A 39 6.26 -1.92 -8.24
CA PRO A 39 7.42 -2.32 -9.04
C PRO A 39 8.39 -1.16 -9.20
N TYR A 40 9.67 -1.42 -8.98
CA TYR A 40 10.68 -0.37 -9.00
C TYR A 40 11.99 -0.87 -9.62
N SER A 41 12.57 -0.03 -10.48
CA SER A 41 13.89 -0.25 -11.05
C SER A 41 14.72 1.00 -10.83
N GLU A 42 15.89 0.86 -10.22
CA GLU A 42 16.77 1.99 -9.93
C GLU A 42 17.26 2.71 -11.19
N THR A 43 17.26 2.03 -12.34
CA THR A 43 17.73 2.60 -13.60
C THR A 43 16.63 3.14 -14.48
N GLN A 44 15.38 2.67 -14.32
CA GLN A 44 14.28 3.00 -15.22
C GLN A 44 13.15 3.75 -14.54
N SER A 45 12.86 3.43 -13.28
CA SER A 45 11.76 4.06 -12.56
C SER A 45 12.17 5.41 -12.00
N GLN A 46 11.28 6.40 -12.15
CA GLN A 46 11.47 7.72 -11.55
C GLN A 46 10.71 7.86 -10.25
N GLN A 47 9.83 6.93 -9.98
CA GLN A 47 8.90 7.02 -8.87
C GLN A 47 8.86 5.69 -8.11
N LEU A 48 8.86 5.78 -6.79
CA LEU A 48 8.73 4.63 -5.91
C LEU A 48 7.53 4.87 -5.00
N LEU A 49 6.60 3.92 -4.96
CA LEU A 49 5.43 3.97 -4.10
C LEU A 49 5.59 2.94 -2.99
N LEU A 50 5.45 3.40 -1.75
CA LEU A 50 5.51 2.54 -0.56
C LEU A 50 4.23 2.71 0.25
N VAL A 51 3.71 1.63 0.78
CA VAL A 51 2.56 1.67 1.68
C VAL A 51 3.01 1.32 3.08
N VAL A 52 2.66 2.16 4.03
CA VAL A 52 3.01 2.02 5.44
C VAL A 52 1.79 2.30 6.31
N HIS A 53 1.80 1.79 7.53
CA HIS A 53 0.73 2.09 8.48
C HIS A 53 0.95 3.43 9.17
N GLU A 54 2.19 3.71 9.58
CA GLU A 54 2.53 4.94 10.31
C GLU A 54 3.14 5.97 9.37
N GLY A 55 2.27 6.57 8.53
CA GLY A 55 2.70 7.46 7.46
C GLY A 55 3.48 8.68 7.91
N GLU A 56 3.04 9.34 8.98
CA GLU A 56 3.72 10.54 9.47
C GLU A 56 5.11 10.25 10.00
N ARG A 57 5.27 9.14 10.73
CA ARG A 57 6.59 8.72 11.21
C ARG A 57 7.52 8.37 10.06
N ALA A 58 7.01 7.66 9.08
CA ALA A 58 7.79 7.26 7.91
C ALA A 58 8.23 8.48 7.11
N ARG A 59 7.31 9.40 6.87
CA ARG A 59 7.60 10.63 6.13
C ARG A 59 8.66 11.46 6.84
N ALA A 60 8.53 11.60 8.17
CA ALA A 60 9.49 12.34 8.97
C ALA A 60 10.88 11.71 8.94
N ALA A 61 10.95 10.37 9.04
CA ALA A 61 12.23 9.64 8.99
C ALA A 61 12.92 9.83 7.62
N LEU A 62 12.17 9.76 6.54
CA LEU A 62 12.70 9.97 5.20
C LEU A 62 13.16 11.41 5.00
N LEU A 63 12.38 12.37 5.49
CA LEU A 63 12.73 13.78 5.37
C LEU A 63 14.04 14.11 6.10
N ARG A 64 14.25 13.54 7.29
CA ARG A 64 15.51 13.71 8.03
C ARG A 64 16.72 13.21 7.25
N ALA A 65 16.50 12.23 6.37
CA ALA A 65 17.55 11.69 5.51
C ALA A 65 17.64 12.42 4.17
N GLY A 66 16.91 13.52 4.01
CA GLY A 66 16.93 14.30 2.78
C GLY A 66 16.05 13.74 1.67
N ILE A 67 15.16 12.80 2.00
CA ILE A 67 14.27 12.18 1.00
C ILE A 67 12.88 12.75 1.18
N HIS A 68 12.45 13.57 0.23
CA HIS A 68 11.12 14.16 0.24
C HIS A 68 10.10 13.20 -0.36
N CYS A 69 8.91 13.15 0.24
CA CYS A 69 7.83 12.35 -0.30
C CYS A 69 6.49 13.03 -0.06
N GLN A 70 5.55 12.72 -0.93
CA GLN A 70 4.16 13.07 -0.76
C GLN A 70 3.43 11.89 -0.13
N SER A 71 2.34 12.14 0.56
CA SER A 71 1.55 11.08 1.18
C SER A 71 0.08 11.20 0.79
N GLY A 72 -0.60 10.09 0.79
CA GLY A 72 -2.04 10.02 0.52
C GLY A 72 -2.61 8.74 1.04
N ASP A 73 -3.94 8.67 1.06
CA ASP A 73 -4.63 7.47 1.51
C ASP A 73 -4.78 6.48 0.36
N VAL A 74 -4.65 5.20 0.67
CA VAL A 74 -4.93 4.11 -0.27
C VAL A 74 -5.67 3.01 0.48
N LEU A 75 -6.31 2.12 -0.28
CA LEU A 75 -6.79 0.85 0.27
C LEU A 75 -5.74 -0.21 0.07
N LEU A 76 -5.49 -0.98 1.11
CA LEU A 76 -4.65 -2.16 1.07
C LEU A 76 -5.52 -3.39 1.29
N ILE A 77 -5.49 -4.30 0.33
CA ILE A 77 -6.21 -5.57 0.41
C ILE A 77 -5.18 -6.69 0.48
N ARG A 78 -5.18 -7.44 1.56
CA ARG A 78 -4.26 -8.56 1.76
C ARG A 78 -5.03 -9.86 1.72
N ALA A 79 -4.57 -10.78 0.90
CA ALA A 79 -5.24 -12.06 0.70
C ALA A 79 -4.23 -13.10 0.24
N PRO A 80 -4.52 -14.41 0.45
CA PRO A 80 -3.76 -15.45 -0.23
C PRO A 80 -3.83 -15.26 -1.74
N TRP A 81 -2.84 -15.76 -2.44
CA TRP A 81 -2.79 -15.65 -3.90
C TRP A 81 -4.09 -16.20 -4.51
N ARG A 82 -4.82 -15.31 -5.19
CA ARG A 82 -6.05 -15.66 -5.92
C ARG A 82 -6.15 -14.76 -7.15
N MET A 83 -6.15 -15.35 -8.31
CA MET A 83 -6.16 -14.61 -9.57
C MET A 83 -7.46 -13.84 -9.81
N ASP A 84 -8.58 -14.30 -9.24
CA ASP A 84 -9.89 -13.72 -9.48
C ASP A 84 -10.28 -12.61 -8.49
N LEU A 85 -9.59 -12.49 -7.37
CA LEU A 85 -10.00 -11.58 -6.30
C LEU A 85 -9.88 -10.11 -6.70
N PHE A 86 -8.74 -9.72 -7.26
CA PHE A 86 -8.48 -8.31 -7.53
C PHE A 86 -9.35 -7.75 -8.66
N PRO A 87 -9.59 -8.49 -9.76
CA PRO A 87 -10.60 -8.06 -10.74
C PRO A 87 -11.99 -7.87 -10.13
N LEU A 88 -12.38 -8.77 -9.23
CA LEU A 88 -13.68 -8.68 -8.56
C LEU A 88 -13.77 -7.41 -7.70
N ILE A 89 -12.71 -7.09 -6.97
CA ILE A 89 -12.65 -5.86 -6.18
C ILE A 89 -12.83 -4.64 -7.09
N GLY A 90 -12.12 -4.62 -8.21
CA GLY A 90 -12.25 -3.54 -9.18
C GLY A 90 -13.68 -3.38 -9.68
N GLU A 91 -14.35 -4.49 -9.98
CA GLU A 91 -15.75 -4.47 -10.40
C GLU A 91 -16.67 -3.89 -9.34
N ARG A 92 -16.49 -4.31 -8.09
CA ARG A 92 -17.31 -3.82 -6.97
C ARG A 92 -17.16 -2.33 -6.77
N LEU A 93 -15.95 -1.82 -6.86
CA LEU A 93 -15.71 -0.39 -6.73
C LEU A 93 -16.33 0.39 -7.88
N ARG A 94 -16.17 -0.09 -9.11
CA ARG A 94 -16.76 0.57 -10.28
C ARG A 94 -18.29 0.55 -10.20
N ALA A 95 -18.89 -0.56 -9.78
CA ALA A 95 -20.34 -0.65 -9.64
C ALA A 95 -20.88 0.33 -8.60
N ALA A 96 -20.08 0.69 -7.59
CA ALA A 96 -20.45 1.68 -6.60
C ALA A 96 -20.13 3.12 -7.03
N GLY A 97 -19.69 3.32 -8.28
CA GLY A 97 -19.36 4.64 -8.79
C GLY A 97 -18.03 5.19 -8.30
N ILE A 98 -17.18 4.34 -7.75
CA ILE A 98 -15.88 4.75 -7.24
C ILE A 98 -14.85 4.54 -8.34
N ARG A 99 -14.16 5.63 -8.72
CA ARG A 99 -13.15 5.57 -9.76
C ARG A 99 -11.82 5.09 -9.18
N ILE A 100 -11.22 4.10 -9.84
CA ILE A 100 -9.89 3.62 -9.50
C ILE A 100 -8.88 4.43 -10.30
N GLN A 101 -8.02 5.18 -9.60
CA GLN A 101 -7.00 5.97 -10.26
C GLN A 101 -5.83 5.10 -10.71
N TYR A 102 -5.41 4.18 -9.86
CA TYR A 102 -4.42 3.18 -10.19
C TYR A 102 -4.43 2.05 -9.16
N THR A 103 -3.80 0.95 -9.52
CA THR A 103 -3.65 -0.20 -8.64
C THR A 103 -2.32 -0.89 -8.96
N TYR A 104 -1.76 -1.53 -7.96
CA TYR A 104 -0.59 -2.39 -8.14
C TYR A 104 -0.62 -3.51 -7.10
N LEU A 105 0.14 -4.56 -7.40
CA LEU A 105 0.22 -5.75 -6.57
C LEU A 105 1.63 -5.89 -6.01
N SER A 106 1.71 -6.31 -4.77
CA SER A 106 2.95 -6.61 -4.10
C SER A 106 2.80 -7.97 -3.40
N MET A 107 3.84 -8.78 -3.44
CA MET A 107 3.82 -10.08 -2.77
C MET A 107 4.76 -10.07 -1.58
N ASP A 108 4.34 -10.71 -0.51
CA ASP A 108 5.22 -10.91 0.64
C ASP A 108 5.82 -12.33 0.62
N ASN A 109 6.65 -12.63 1.64
CA ASN A 109 7.35 -13.90 1.71
C ASN A 109 6.47 -15.07 2.16
N ASN A 110 5.19 -14.81 2.46
CA ASN A 110 4.24 -15.81 2.97
C ASN A 110 3.16 -16.15 1.94
N ASP A 111 3.43 -15.91 0.65
CA ASP A 111 2.49 -16.13 -0.44
C ASP A 111 1.19 -15.33 -0.29
N GLN A 112 1.24 -14.24 0.47
CA GLN A 112 0.14 -13.29 0.55
C GLN A 112 0.32 -12.22 -0.51
N MET A 113 -0.78 -11.83 -1.13
CA MET A 113 -0.79 -10.69 -2.03
C MET A 113 -1.29 -9.47 -1.30
N ALA A 114 -0.63 -8.35 -1.57
CA ALA A 114 -1.10 -7.04 -1.15
C ALA A 114 -1.51 -6.29 -2.41
N GLY A 115 -2.79 -6.03 -2.56
CA GLY A 115 -3.30 -5.17 -3.62
C GLY A 115 -3.48 -3.76 -3.10
N VAL A 116 -2.94 -2.79 -3.80
CA VAL A 116 -3.07 -1.38 -3.44
C VAL A 116 -4.00 -0.73 -4.44
N PHE A 117 -5.01 -0.01 -3.93
CA PHE A 117 -6.00 0.68 -4.75
C PHE A 117 -6.03 2.16 -4.36
N LYS A 118 -5.65 3.02 -5.29
CA LYS A 118 -5.84 4.45 -5.16
C LYS A 118 -7.14 4.81 -5.84
N THR A 119 -8.09 5.33 -5.07
CA THR A 119 -9.44 5.58 -5.56
C THR A 119 -9.83 7.04 -5.40
N SER A 120 -10.97 7.40 -5.97
CA SER A 120 -11.53 8.75 -5.82
C SER A 120 -12.07 9.01 -4.42
N ASP A 121 -12.32 7.95 -3.63
CA ASP A 121 -12.89 8.07 -2.28
C ASP A 121 -12.58 6.79 -1.49
N GLU A 122 -11.50 6.80 -0.72
CA GLU A 122 -11.05 5.62 0.04
C GLU A 122 -12.03 5.23 1.15
N TYR A 123 -12.73 6.19 1.75
CA TYR A 123 -13.71 5.88 2.79
C TYR A 123 -14.89 5.10 2.24
N ARG A 124 -15.46 5.58 1.12
CA ARG A 124 -16.55 4.87 0.45
C ARG A 124 -16.08 3.53 -0.08
N ALA A 125 -14.86 3.47 -0.60
CA ALA A 125 -14.29 2.23 -1.10
C ALA A 125 -14.15 1.20 0.02
N LEU A 126 -13.63 1.60 1.17
CA LEU A 126 -13.50 0.72 2.31
C LEU A 126 -14.86 0.20 2.77
N GLU A 127 -15.84 1.10 2.89
CA GLU A 127 -17.20 0.74 3.29
C GLU A 127 -17.83 -0.23 2.30
N THR A 128 -17.73 0.07 1.02
CA THR A 128 -18.28 -0.76 -0.06
C THR A 128 -17.71 -2.17 -0.02
N LEU A 129 -16.39 -2.29 0.10
CA LEU A 129 -15.73 -3.59 0.10
C LEU A 129 -15.99 -4.35 1.40
N THR A 130 -16.06 -3.67 2.52
CA THR A 130 -16.39 -4.29 3.80
C THR A 130 -17.77 -4.92 3.75
N GLU A 131 -18.75 -4.21 3.21
CA GLU A 131 -20.11 -4.75 3.03
C GLU A 131 -20.13 -5.92 2.06
N SER A 132 -19.40 -5.82 0.93
CA SER A 132 -19.42 -6.83 -0.12
C SER A 132 -18.75 -8.14 0.29
N PHE A 133 -17.77 -8.08 1.18
CA PHE A 133 -16.96 -9.24 1.56
C PHE A 133 -17.15 -9.71 2.99
N LEU A 134 -18.19 -9.24 3.68
CA LEU A 134 -18.58 -9.79 4.97
C LEU A 134 -19.07 -11.23 4.78
N PRO A 135 -18.72 -12.17 5.67
CA PRO A 135 -17.85 -12.08 6.83
C PRO A 135 -16.37 -12.28 6.53
N LEU A 136 -15.96 -12.22 5.27
CA LEU A 136 -14.57 -12.50 4.85
C LEU A 136 -13.62 -11.37 5.20
N THR A 137 -14.17 -10.17 5.40
CA THR A 137 -13.38 -8.99 5.78
C THR A 137 -13.20 -8.96 7.29
N THR A 138 -11.96 -8.80 7.74
CA THR A 138 -11.62 -8.71 9.15
C THR A 138 -10.69 -7.52 9.36
N MET A 139 -10.43 -7.20 10.63
CA MET A 139 -9.45 -6.19 10.96
C MET A 139 -8.06 -6.65 10.54
N ASN A 140 -7.17 -5.70 10.23
CA ASN A 140 -5.78 -6.00 9.93
C ASN A 140 -5.17 -6.76 11.10
N PRO A 141 -4.51 -7.92 10.87
CA PRO A 141 -3.96 -8.73 11.94
C PRO A 141 -3.00 -7.98 12.86
N ARG A 142 -2.25 -7.02 12.33
CA ARG A 142 -1.32 -6.23 13.14
C ARG A 142 -2.03 -5.35 14.14
N ARG A 143 -3.23 -4.88 13.81
CA ARG A 143 -4.03 -4.06 14.73
C ARG A 143 -4.68 -4.90 15.82
N GLN A 144 -4.94 -6.17 15.53
CA GLN A 144 -5.50 -7.09 16.50
C GLN A 144 -4.49 -7.52 17.56
N GLU A 145 -3.21 -7.48 17.24
CA GLU A 145 -2.13 -7.87 18.13
C GLU A 145 -1.68 -6.75 19.06
N SER A 146 -2.09 -5.53 18.80
CA SER A 146 -1.66 -4.37 19.58
C SER A 146 -2.52 -4.11 20.83
#